data_7a4edf6907668d95998fdbd70b34de57
#
_entry.id   7a4edf6907668d95998fdbd70b34de57
#
_cell.length_a   1.000
_cell.length_b   1.000
_cell.length_c   1.000
_cell.angle_alpha   90.00
_cell.angle_beta   90.00
_cell.angle_gamma   90.00
#
_symmetry.space_group_name_H-M   'P 1'
#
loop_
_entity.id
_entity.type
_entity.pdbx_description
1 polymer ?
#
loop_
_entity_poly.entity_id
_entity_poly.type
_entity_poly.pdbx_seq_one_letter_code
_entity_poly.pdbx_strand_id
1 'polypeptide(L)'
;DQVFLLEYIKDLLKMPEGVFEAKIWGETGFPGLRLDFNFGLRLDIPEGNFRVKISDFDSGMVFFDKHISGGRLLSVDQYFIRWQVEVFLDDEKIFSHVLNLEGQPVNIMFRIPTFGDVMAFLPYLREFKKIHRCKLSVCFKNNVGELVSQLYPEIPQIDEVNFDTYATYYPIMLMSDFPFALVDIRHLPMNRVGGLVLGIDYIPTKAVFKPTEPPVTDEPYVCISVQASINRKCWLYPGGWDIVVDYLKNLGYRVFCIDREAEQVGDGFTIRKPEGAEDFTGNHPLIERANMLYHAEFFIGLSSGLSWIADTVDCPVVMICGFSQDWFEFYTPYRVANRLV
;
A
#
# COMPACT_ATOMS: atom_id res chain seq x y z
N ASP A 1 28.65 -3.75 -17.89
CA ASP A 1 28.28 -4.69 -16.83
C ASP A 1 27.73 -3.99 -15.57
N GLN A 2 28.22 -2.81 -15.19
CA GLN A 2 27.61 -2.04 -14.10
C GLN A 2 26.22 -1.50 -14.47
N VAL A 3 25.97 -1.13 -15.70
CA VAL A 3 24.67 -0.67 -16.20
C VAL A 3 23.64 -1.80 -16.17
N PHE A 4 24.03 -3.00 -16.59
CA PHE A 4 23.18 -4.19 -16.55
C PHE A 4 22.79 -4.58 -15.10
N LEU A 5 23.75 -4.49 -14.18
CA LEU A 5 23.49 -4.74 -12.76
C LEU A 5 22.54 -3.71 -12.16
N LEU A 6 22.67 -2.45 -12.55
CA LEU A 6 21.80 -1.36 -12.09
C LEU A 6 20.37 -1.50 -12.63
N GLU A 7 20.19 -1.88 -13.91
CA GLU A 7 18.88 -2.14 -14.49
C GLU A 7 18.23 -3.38 -13.87
N TYR A 8 19.00 -4.45 -13.68
CA TYR A 8 18.52 -5.64 -12.98
C TYR A 8 18.09 -5.35 -11.54
N ILE A 9 18.85 -4.53 -10.82
CA ILE A 9 18.48 -4.10 -9.46
C ILE A 9 17.25 -3.20 -9.49
N LYS A 10 17.12 -2.27 -10.44
CA LYS A 10 15.92 -1.43 -10.62
C LYS A 10 14.65 -2.27 -10.82
N ASP A 11 14.72 -3.29 -11.67
CA ASP A 11 13.60 -4.20 -11.91
C ASP A 11 13.30 -5.08 -10.69
N LEU A 12 14.33 -5.62 -10.06
CA LEU A 12 14.21 -6.50 -8.90
C LEU A 12 13.60 -5.76 -7.68
N LEU A 13 14.04 -4.55 -7.44
CA LEU A 13 13.60 -3.73 -6.31
C LEU A 13 12.36 -2.91 -6.62
N LYS A 14 11.84 -2.96 -7.85
CA LYS A 14 10.73 -2.10 -8.31
C LYS A 14 10.93 -0.65 -7.89
N MET A 15 12.15 -0.17 -8.02
CA MET A 15 12.52 1.19 -7.64
C MET A 15 11.69 2.21 -8.42
N PRO A 16 11.37 3.36 -7.82
CA PRO A 16 10.70 4.42 -8.53
C PRO A 16 11.54 4.88 -9.73
N GLU A 17 10.90 5.03 -10.87
CA GLU A 17 11.56 5.61 -12.04
C GLU A 17 12.12 7.00 -11.71
N GLY A 18 13.34 7.27 -12.12
CA GLY A 18 14.00 8.56 -11.91
C GLY A 18 14.55 8.83 -10.50
N VAL A 19 14.37 7.94 -9.52
CA VAL A 19 14.84 8.19 -8.15
C VAL A 19 16.35 8.39 -8.04
N PHE A 20 17.11 7.70 -8.89
CA PHE A 20 18.57 7.81 -8.89
C PHE A 20 19.08 9.09 -9.56
N GLU A 21 18.38 9.54 -10.58
CA GLU A 21 18.74 10.69 -11.39
C GLU A 21 18.19 12.00 -10.79
N ALA A 22 17.13 11.90 -10.00
CA ALA A 22 16.48 13.07 -9.43
C ALA A 22 17.45 13.89 -8.54
N LYS A 23 17.33 15.20 -8.66
CA LYS A 23 18.11 16.13 -7.83
C LYS A 23 17.86 15.86 -6.35
N ILE A 24 18.93 15.88 -5.55
CA ILE A 24 18.86 15.90 -4.11
C ILE A 24 18.76 17.35 -3.65
N TRP A 25 17.65 17.70 -2.99
CA TRP A 25 17.35 19.08 -2.61
C TRP A 25 17.85 19.45 -1.21
N GLY A 26 18.00 18.47 -0.32
CA GLY A 26 18.39 18.70 1.07
C GLY A 26 19.79 19.30 1.19
N GLU A 27 19.88 20.57 1.63
CA GLU A 27 21.14 21.27 1.81
C GLU A 27 21.74 20.95 3.20
N THR A 28 23.04 20.74 3.24
CA THR A 28 23.77 20.37 4.46
C THR A 28 24.52 21.54 5.11
N GLY A 29 24.56 22.69 4.43
CA GLY A 29 25.40 23.84 4.82
C GLY A 29 26.80 23.78 4.22
N PHE A 30 27.27 22.62 3.72
CA PHE A 30 28.56 22.54 3.01
C PHE A 30 28.29 22.60 1.49
N PRO A 31 29.00 23.45 0.73
CA PRO A 31 28.76 23.65 -0.71
C PRO A 31 28.83 22.34 -1.50
N GLY A 32 27.77 22.00 -2.24
CA GLY A 32 27.69 20.80 -3.07
C GLY A 32 27.40 19.48 -2.32
N LEU A 33 27.46 19.48 -1.00
CA LEU A 33 27.04 18.32 -0.20
C LEU A 33 25.51 18.41 0.03
N ARG A 34 24.77 17.38 -0.41
CA ARG A 34 23.31 17.33 -0.33
C ARG A 34 22.84 15.97 0.15
N LEU A 35 21.81 15.95 0.98
CA LEU A 35 21.26 14.75 1.59
C LEU A 35 19.74 14.77 1.58
N ASP A 36 19.13 13.66 1.22
CA ASP A 36 17.73 13.35 1.50
C ASP A 36 17.52 11.85 1.71
N PHE A 37 16.23 11.46 1.96
CA PHE A 37 15.85 10.07 2.22
C PHE A 37 14.70 9.62 1.30
N ASN A 38 14.71 10.09 0.06
CA ASN A 38 13.75 9.65 -0.96
C ASN A 38 14.15 8.27 -1.49
N PHE A 39 13.46 7.21 -1.04
CA PHE A 39 13.80 5.81 -1.24
C PHE A 39 15.11 5.39 -0.54
N GLY A 40 15.15 5.51 0.79
CA GLY A 40 16.36 5.32 1.58
C GLY A 40 17.31 6.51 1.48
N LEU A 41 18.58 6.31 1.81
CA LEU A 41 19.57 7.37 1.84
C LEU A 41 20.03 7.75 0.43
N ARG A 42 20.05 9.06 0.12
CA ARG A 42 20.67 9.64 -1.06
C ARG A 42 21.60 10.79 -0.65
N LEU A 43 22.86 10.72 -1.04
CA LEU A 43 23.89 11.69 -0.67
C LEU A 43 24.69 12.09 -1.91
N ASP A 44 24.67 13.39 -2.26
CA ASP A 44 25.58 13.99 -3.24
C ASP A 44 26.80 14.58 -2.53
N ILE A 45 27.99 14.29 -3.03
CA ILE A 45 29.26 14.69 -2.48
C ILE A 45 30.01 15.45 -3.58
N PRO A 46 30.47 16.68 -3.31
CA PRO A 46 31.23 17.47 -4.27
C PRO A 46 32.58 16.81 -4.58
N GLU A 47 33.26 17.28 -5.63
CA GLU A 47 34.63 16.84 -5.91
C GLU A 47 35.59 17.23 -4.76
N GLY A 48 36.44 16.28 -4.36
CA GLY A 48 37.36 16.44 -3.25
C GLY A 48 37.76 15.11 -2.62
N ASN A 49 38.57 15.13 -1.60
CA ASN A 49 38.95 13.93 -0.85
C ASN A 49 38.16 13.84 0.46
N PHE A 50 37.02 13.15 0.41
CA PHE A 50 36.13 12.98 1.55
C PHE A 50 36.19 11.57 2.08
N ARG A 51 36.14 11.42 3.40
CA ARG A 51 35.78 10.16 4.03
C ARG A 51 34.27 10.22 4.40
N VAL A 52 33.52 9.25 3.97
CA VAL A 52 32.08 9.16 4.27
C VAL A 52 31.82 7.91 5.08
N LYS A 53 31.16 8.09 6.21
CA LYS A 53 30.68 6.99 7.04
C LYS A 53 29.16 7.01 7.11
N ILE A 54 28.55 5.87 6.80
CA ILE A 54 27.11 5.65 6.85
C ILE A 54 26.84 4.46 7.76
N SER A 55 25.99 4.66 8.75
CA SER A 55 25.66 3.64 9.76
C SER A 55 24.19 3.71 10.18
N ASP A 56 23.72 2.67 10.85
CA ASP A 56 22.52 2.73 11.65
C ASP A 56 22.84 3.35 13.01
N PHE A 57 22.18 4.42 13.34
CA PHE A 57 22.41 5.16 14.60
C PHE A 57 22.12 4.31 15.84
N ASP A 58 21.08 3.46 15.80
CA ASP A 58 20.61 2.71 16.95
C ASP A 58 21.48 1.50 17.28
N SER A 59 21.87 0.74 16.25
CA SER A 59 22.73 -0.44 16.43
C SER A 59 24.21 -0.16 16.35
N GLY A 60 24.60 1.00 15.77
CA GLY A 60 25.98 1.33 15.44
C GLY A 60 26.56 0.54 14.28
N MET A 61 25.75 -0.27 13.57
CA MET A 61 26.19 -1.05 12.41
C MET A 61 26.63 -0.10 11.30
N VAL A 62 27.85 -0.30 10.80
CA VAL A 62 28.45 0.50 9.73
C VAL A 62 28.22 -0.20 8.39
N PHE A 63 27.54 0.49 7.48
CA PHE A 63 27.28 0.01 6.12
C PHE A 63 28.34 0.47 5.13
N PHE A 64 28.89 1.68 5.36
CA PHE A 64 29.87 2.27 4.48
C PHE A 64 30.83 3.14 5.32
N ASP A 65 32.13 3.00 5.10
CA ASP A 65 33.19 3.86 5.68
C ASP A 65 34.38 3.85 4.73
N LYS A 66 34.42 4.82 3.79
CA LYS A 66 35.45 4.87 2.76
C LYS A 66 35.79 6.30 2.35
N HIS A 67 37.00 6.47 1.80
CA HIS A 67 37.38 7.66 1.06
C HIS A 67 36.81 7.64 -0.35
N ILE A 68 36.27 8.78 -0.77
CA ILE A 68 35.72 8.99 -2.11
C ILE A 68 36.10 10.37 -2.63
N SER A 69 36.24 10.49 -3.95
CA SER A 69 36.63 11.74 -4.63
C SER A 69 35.45 12.63 -5.02
N GLY A 70 34.25 12.25 -4.66
CA GLY A 70 32.98 12.89 -5.03
C GLY A 70 32.02 11.92 -5.71
N GLY A 71 30.82 12.40 -6.01
CA GLY A 71 29.77 11.63 -6.68
C GLY A 71 28.52 11.42 -5.84
N ARG A 72 27.69 10.46 -6.22
CA ARG A 72 26.43 10.15 -5.56
C ARG A 72 26.48 8.79 -4.86
N LEU A 73 26.12 8.75 -3.60
CA LEU A 73 25.88 7.53 -2.83
C LEU A 73 24.37 7.34 -2.62
N LEU A 74 23.93 6.10 -2.81
CA LEU A 74 22.54 5.70 -2.66
C LEU A 74 22.49 4.41 -1.83
N SER A 75 21.53 4.30 -0.90
CA SER A 75 21.21 2.99 -0.36
C SER A 75 20.53 2.17 -1.46
N VAL A 76 20.83 0.85 -1.50
CA VAL A 76 20.21 -0.06 -2.46
C VAL A 76 18.76 -0.34 -2.06
N ASP A 77 18.50 -0.33 -0.76
CA ASP A 77 17.20 -0.63 -0.16
C ASP A 77 16.70 0.51 0.71
N GLN A 78 15.40 0.48 0.92
CA GLN A 78 14.64 1.40 1.76
C GLN A 78 14.64 0.94 3.22
N TYR A 79 15.80 0.62 3.81
CA TYR A 79 15.85 0.15 5.20
C TYR A 79 15.17 1.09 6.17
N PHE A 80 14.35 0.53 7.08
CA PHE A 80 13.66 1.26 8.14
C PHE A 80 14.52 1.39 9.39
N ILE A 81 15.61 2.11 9.25
CA ILE A 81 16.60 2.38 10.30
C ILE A 81 16.78 3.88 10.48
N ARG A 82 17.38 4.29 11.58
CA ARG A 82 17.82 5.69 11.73
C ARG A 82 19.19 5.87 11.08
N TRP A 83 19.20 6.24 9.80
CA TRP A 83 20.41 6.53 9.06
C TRP A 83 21.24 7.58 9.76
N GLN A 84 22.51 7.29 10.03
CA GLN A 84 23.52 8.27 10.43
C GLN A 84 24.52 8.45 9.30
N VAL A 85 24.74 9.71 8.92
CA VAL A 85 25.72 10.11 7.91
C VAL A 85 26.75 11.02 8.56
N GLU A 86 28.02 10.69 8.41
CA GLU A 86 29.14 11.53 8.84
C GLU A 86 30.08 11.73 7.65
N VAL A 87 30.44 12.98 7.38
CA VAL A 87 31.35 13.35 6.29
C VAL A 87 32.54 14.10 6.86
N PHE A 88 33.72 13.69 6.45
CA PHE A 88 35.01 14.26 6.88
C PHE A 88 35.75 14.76 5.64
N LEU A 89 36.41 15.93 5.78
CA LEU A 89 37.31 16.48 4.82
C LEU A 89 38.68 16.63 5.54
N ASP A 90 39.72 16.04 5.01
CA ASP A 90 41.06 16.03 5.64
C ASP A 90 41.00 15.63 7.12
N ASP A 91 40.27 14.55 7.43
CA ASP A 91 40.01 14.01 8.77
C ASP A 91 39.19 14.91 9.72
N GLU A 92 38.84 16.12 9.31
CA GLU A 92 37.93 16.98 10.06
C GLU A 92 36.46 16.67 9.72
N LYS A 93 35.62 16.46 10.75
CA LYS A 93 34.19 16.21 10.53
C LYS A 93 33.49 17.51 10.12
N ILE A 94 33.09 17.59 8.85
CA ILE A 94 32.41 18.76 8.30
C ILE A 94 30.89 18.66 8.32
N PHE A 95 30.36 17.44 8.46
CA PHE A 95 28.91 17.19 8.48
C PHE A 95 28.58 15.96 9.30
N SER A 96 27.45 16.02 10.02
CA SER A 96 26.88 14.89 10.70
C SER A 96 25.35 15.04 10.73
N HIS A 97 24.63 13.98 10.37
CA HIS A 97 23.17 13.98 10.36
C HIS A 97 22.64 12.61 10.77
N VAL A 98 21.54 12.61 11.53
CA VAL A 98 20.77 11.39 11.86
C VAL A 98 19.37 11.59 11.35
N LEU A 99 18.84 10.59 10.63
CA LEU A 99 17.46 10.61 10.13
C LEU A 99 16.49 10.87 11.28
N ASN A 100 15.74 11.94 11.16
CA ASN A 100 14.65 12.27 12.06
C ASN A 100 13.49 12.83 11.24
N LEU A 101 12.36 12.13 11.23
CA LEU A 101 11.17 12.52 10.47
C LEU A 101 10.31 13.56 11.19
N GLU A 102 10.56 13.84 12.48
CA GLU A 102 9.73 14.75 13.27
C GLU A 102 9.67 16.15 12.65
N GLY A 103 8.45 16.60 12.34
CA GLY A 103 8.21 17.90 11.71
C GLY A 103 8.60 18.02 10.24
N GLN A 104 9.23 16.99 9.67
CA GLN A 104 9.69 17.00 8.27
C GLN A 104 8.56 16.65 7.28
N PRO A 105 8.64 17.16 6.02
CA PRO A 105 7.77 16.73 4.95
C PRO A 105 8.16 15.31 4.51
N VAL A 106 7.18 14.40 4.55
CA VAL A 106 7.36 12.99 4.21
C VAL A 106 6.24 12.55 3.27
N ASN A 107 6.61 11.85 2.21
CA ASN A 107 5.65 11.23 1.30
C ASN A 107 5.60 9.72 1.52
N ILE A 108 4.42 9.13 1.36
CA ILE A 108 4.24 7.70 1.14
C ILE A 108 3.61 7.51 -0.22
N MET A 109 4.29 6.81 -1.14
CA MET A 109 3.82 6.55 -2.47
C MET A 109 3.43 5.09 -2.65
N PHE A 110 2.14 4.83 -2.78
CA PHE A 110 1.62 3.50 -3.09
C PHE A 110 1.74 3.23 -4.60
N ARG A 111 2.78 2.49 -4.97
CA ARG A 111 3.01 2.07 -6.37
C ARG A 111 2.29 0.78 -6.73
N ILE A 112 1.68 0.13 -5.75
CA ILE A 112 0.99 -1.15 -5.91
C ILE A 112 -0.26 -0.91 -6.76
N PRO A 113 -0.40 -1.57 -7.92
CA PRO A 113 -1.57 -1.39 -8.78
C PRO A 113 -2.82 -2.10 -8.21
N THR A 114 -2.61 -3.03 -7.29
CA THR A 114 -3.66 -3.85 -6.67
C THR A 114 -4.38 -3.05 -5.59
N PHE A 115 -5.67 -2.88 -5.80
CA PHE A 115 -6.52 -2.08 -4.93
C PHE A 115 -6.66 -2.66 -3.52
N GLY A 116 -6.78 -3.99 -3.39
CA GLY A 116 -6.93 -4.67 -2.11
C GLY A 116 -5.75 -4.44 -1.16
N ASP A 117 -4.52 -4.52 -1.68
CA ASP A 117 -3.30 -4.32 -0.90
C ASP A 117 -3.22 -2.88 -0.36
N VAL A 118 -3.57 -1.90 -1.19
CA VAL A 118 -3.63 -0.50 -0.76
C VAL A 118 -4.61 -0.35 0.40
N MET A 119 -5.83 -0.87 0.27
CA MET A 119 -6.83 -0.79 1.34
C MET A 119 -6.37 -1.46 2.64
N ALA A 120 -5.69 -2.59 2.56
CA ALA A 120 -5.14 -3.28 3.71
C ALA A 120 -4.04 -2.47 4.44
N PHE A 121 -3.29 -1.64 3.70
CA PHE A 121 -2.16 -0.87 4.23
C PHE A 121 -2.54 0.54 4.69
N LEU A 122 -3.64 1.11 4.19
CA LEU A 122 -4.09 2.47 4.52
C LEU A 122 -4.17 2.78 6.03
N PRO A 123 -4.65 1.87 6.90
CA PRO A 123 -4.73 2.16 8.33
C PRO A 123 -3.39 2.56 8.97
N TYR A 124 -2.29 2.06 8.44
CA TYR A 124 -0.94 2.37 8.95
C TYR A 124 -0.46 3.79 8.62
N LEU A 125 -1.10 4.52 7.72
CA LEU A 125 -0.78 5.92 7.47
C LEU A 125 -0.91 6.78 8.74
N ARG A 126 -1.99 6.58 9.51
CA ARG A 126 -2.18 7.28 10.79
C ARG A 126 -1.12 6.90 11.81
N GLU A 127 -0.84 5.62 11.92
CA GLU A 127 0.16 5.14 12.87
C GLU A 127 1.56 5.62 12.50
N PHE A 128 1.90 5.62 11.20
CA PHE A 128 3.16 6.20 10.71
C PHE A 128 3.27 7.68 11.08
N LYS A 129 2.24 8.47 10.76
CA LYS A 129 2.20 9.90 11.09
C LYS A 129 2.33 10.15 12.60
N LYS A 130 1.65 9.35 13.42
CA LYS A 130 1.67 9.44 14.89
C LYS A 130 3.03 9.08 15.48
N ILE A 131 3.64 7.97 15.02
CA ILE A 131 4.95 7.50 15.48
C ILE A 131 6.04 8.50 15.13
N HIS A 132 6.06 8.93 13.87
CA HIS A 132 7.13 9.79 13.34
C HIS A 132 6.87 11.28 13.48
N ARG A 133 5.64 11.71 13.84
CA ARG A 133 5.23 13.12 13.99
C ARG A 133 5.58 13.99 12.78
N CYS A 134 5.57 13.39 11.59
CA CYS A 134 5.94 14.04 10.34
C CYS A 134 4.76 14.77 9.69
N LYS A 135 5.07 15.64 8.72
CA LYS A 135 4.08 16.25 7.82
C LYS A 135 3.85 15.31 6.66
N LEU A 136 2.97 14.31 6.89
CA LEU A 136 2.73 13.23 5.95
C LEU A 136 1.81 13.66 4.82
N SER A 137 2.18 13.34 3.58
CA SER A 137 1.32 13.30 2.40
C SER A 137 1.40 11.94 1.72
N VAL A 138 0.42 11.62 0.88
CA VAL A 138 0.32 10.31 0.23
C VAL A 138 0.01 10.45 -1.27
N CYS A 139 0.56 9.54 -2.06
CA CYS A 139 0.34 9.44 -3.50
C CYS A 139 -0.11 8.02 -3.86
N PHE A 140 -1.07 7.91 -4.79
CA PHE A 140 -1.59 6.63 -5.27
C PHE A 140 -1.51 6.54 -6.79
N LYS A 141 -1.24 5.35 -7.31
CA LYS A 141 -1.32 5.06 -8.75
C LYS A 141 -2.71 4.62 -9.23
N ASN A 142 -3.66 4.44 -8.32
CA ASN A 142 -5.00 3.95 -8.62
C ASN A 142 -6.08 4.94 -8.12
N ASN A 143 -7.33 4.75 -8.56
CA ASN A 143 -8.44 5.65 -8.29
C ASN A 143 -9.03 5.50 -6.87
N VAL A 144 -8.19 5.38 -5.85
CA VAL A 144 -8.64 5.30 -4.45
C VAL A 144 -8.79 6.66 -3.78
N GLY A 145 -8.32 7.72 -4.44
CA GLY A 145 -8.10 9.04 -3.84
C GLY A 145 -9.32 9.62 -3.14
N GLU A 146 -10.50 9.56 -3.74
CA GLU A 146 -11.73 10.10 -3.14
C GLU A 146 -12.10 9.36 -1.84
N LEU A 147 -12.08 8.03 -1.87
CA LEU A 147 -12.35 7.22 -0.68
C LEU A 147 -11.29 7.47 0.41
N VAL A 148 -10.03 7.59 0.05
CA VAL A 148 -8.94 7.87 0.99
C VAL A 148 -9.09 9.25 1.60
N SER A 149 -9.48 10.27 0.83
CA SER A 149 -9.75 11.62 1.36
C SER A 149 -10.84 11.63 2.43
N GLN A 150 -11.84 10.78 2.28
CA GLN A 150 -12.90 10.66 3.29
C GLN A 150 -12.42 9.88 4.52
N LEU A 151 -11.66 8.80 4.33
CA LEU A 151 -11.16 7.97 5.43
C LEU A 151 -10.05 8.66 6.24
N TYR A 152 -9.24 9.48 5.59
CA TYR A 152 -8.04 10.12 6.14
C TYR A 152 -7.94 11.60 5.74
N PRO A 153 -8.95 12.45 6.11
CA PRO A 153 -8.98 13.86 5.68
C PRO A 153 -7.81 14.68 6.22
N GLU A 154 -7.14 14.19 7.25
CA GLU A 154 -5.97 14.82 7.85
C GLU A 154 -4.65 14.49 7.15
N ILE A 155 -4.67 13.66 6.10
CA ILE A 155 -3.49 13.27 5.31
C ILE A 155 -3.67 13.79 3.87
N PRO A 156 -2.98 14.89 3.49
CA PRO A 156 -3.05 15.42 2.15
C PRO A 156 -2.66 14.39 1.09
N GLN A 157 -3.37 14.39 -0.02
CA GLN A 157 -2.99 13.64 -1.21
C GLN A 157 -2.25 14.52 -2.19
N ILE A 158 -1.25 13.97 -2.84
CA ILE A 158 -0.50 14.60 -3.94
C ILE A 158 -0.61 13.72 -5.18
N ASP A 159 -0.66 14.35 -6.34
CA ASP A 159 -0.83 13.63 -7.61
C ASP A 159 0.46 12.94 -8.04
N GLU A 160 1.60 13.52 -7.72
CA GLU A 160 2.91 13.02 -8.13
C GLU A 160 3.98 13.30 -7.07
N VAL A 161 4.95 12.39 -6.98
CA VAL A 161 6.16 12.56 -6.15
C VAL A 161 7.27 13.11 -7.02
N ASN A 162 7.81 14.27 -6.65
CA ASN A 162 8.88 14.99 -7.37
C ASN A 162 10.24 14.95 -6.65
N PHE A 163 10.36 14.17 -5.57
CA PHE A 163 11.58 14.01 -4.75
C PHE A 163 12.13 15.32 -4.14
N ASP A 164 11.30 16.34 -3.97
CA ASP A 164 11.66 17.62 -3.33
C ASP A 164 11.35 17.65 -1.82
N THR A 165 11.08 16.52 -1.24
CA THR A 165 10.75 16.31 0.17
C THR A 165 11.94 15.70 0.94
N TYR A 166 11.84 15.71 2.26
CA TYR A 166 12.89 15.16 3.13
C TYR A 166 13.00 13.64 3.01
N ALA A 167 11.87 12.95 2.94
CA ALA A 167 11.82 11.50 2.78
C ALA A 167 10.61 11.06 1.96
N THR A 168 10.77 10.00 1.18
CA THR A 168 9.66 9.31 0.51
C THR A 168 9.78 7.80 0.74
N TYR A 169 8.70 7.20 1.23
CA TYR A 169 8.59 5.77 1.43
C TYR A 169 7.68 5.14 0.37
N TYR A 170 8.09 3.96 -0.05
CA TYR A 170 7.40 3.19 -1.10
C TYR A 170 6.98 1.83 -0.52
N PRO A 171 5.74 1.69 -0.01
CA PRO A 171 5.24 0.39 0.40
C PRO A 171 5.30 -0.57 -0.78
N ILE A 172 6.20 -1.52 -0.72
CA ILE A 172 6.36 -2.57 -1.71
C ILE A 172 5.94 -3.86 -1.04
N MET A 173 5.04 -4.62 -1.70
CA MET A 173 4.72 -5.95 -1.22
C MET A 173 6.01 -6.79 -1.28
N LEU A 174 6.50 -7.17 -0.11
CA LEU A 174 7.67 -8.01 0.01
C LEU A 174 7.32 -9.40 -0.59
N MET A 175 7.74 -9.65 -1.79
CA MET A 175 7.57 -10.98 -2.40
C MET A 175 8.49 -11.96 -1.69
N SER A 176 8.00 -13.16 -1.41
CA SER A 176 8.77 -14.23 -0.77
C SER A 176 10.06 -14.62 -1.51
N ASP A 177 10.12 -14.28 -2.79
CA ASP A 177 11.26 -14.57 -3.64
C ASP A 177 12.34 -13.47 -3.59
N PHE A 178 12.11 -12.41 -2.83
CA PHE A 178 13.10 -11.39 -2.58
C PHE A 178 14.10 -11.89 -1.54
N PRO A 179 15.41 -11.96 -1.89
CA PRO A 179 16.43 -12.41 -0.94
C PRO A 179 16.57 -11.50 0.29
N PHE A 180 15.96 -10.32 0.27
CA PHE A 180 16.01 -9.31 1.34
C PHE A 180 14.69 -9.20 2.12
N ALA A 181 13.69 -10.03 1.82
CA ALA A 181 12.45 -10.03 2.59
C ALA A 181 12.74 -10.44 4.03
N LEU A 182 12.44 -9.56 4.98
CA LEU A 182 12.64 -9.84 6.42
C LEU A 182 11.81 -11.02 6.90
N VAL A 183 10.69 -11.27 6.23
CA VAL A 183 9.76 -12.36 6.54
C VAL A 183 9.07 -12.81 5.25
N ASP A 184 8.71 -14.07 5.20
CA ASP A 184 7.87 -14.58 4.12
C ASP A 184 6.43 -14.09 4.32
N ILE A 185 5.99 -13.18 3.47
CA ILE A 185 4.65 -12.57 3.55
C ILE A 185 3.52 -13.59 3.43
N ARG A 186 3.78 -14.78 2.84
CA ARG A 186 2.80 -15.87 2.75
C ARG A 186 2.42 -16.43 4.12
N HIS A 187 3.21 -16.11 5.15
CA HIS A 187 2.98 -16.51 6.54
C HIS A 187 2.44 -15.37 7.41
N LEU A 188 2.03 -14.26 6.81
CA LEU A 188 1.50 -13.10 7.53
C LEU A 188 0.15 -12.67 7.00
N PRO A 189 -0.76 -12.24 7.87
CA PRO A 189 -1.98 -11.57 7.43
C PRO A 189 -1.66 -10.30 6.65
N MET A 190 -2.41 -10.01 5.60
CA MET A 190 -2.18 -8.87 4.68
C MET A 190 -2.10 -7.53 5.44
N ASN A 191 -2.95 -7.33 6.41
CA ASN A 191 -2.92 -6.13 7.25
C ASN A 191 -1.64 -6.01 8.10
N ARG A 192 -1.01 -7.12 8.49
CA ARG A 192 0.28 -7.10 9.17
C ARG A 192 1.42 -6.73 8.22
N VAL A 193 1.33 -7.18 6.98
CA VAL A 193 2.26 -6.77 5.93
C VAL A 193 2.27 -5.25 5.76
N GLY A 194 1.09 -4.59 5.86
CA GLY A 194 0.97 -3.13 5.80
C GLY A 194 1.84 -2.38 6.81
N GLY A 195 1.99 -2.89 8.03
CA GLY A 195 2.93 -2.35 9.01
C GLY A 195 4.38 -2.54 8.58
N LEU A 196 4.75 -3.77 8.21
CA LEU A 196 6.13 -4.11 7.83
C LEU A 196 6.65 -3.30 6.63
N VAL A 197 5.82 -3.09 5.60
CA VAL A 197 6.22 -2.31 4.40
C VAL A 197 6.37 -0.82 4.68
N LEU A 198 6.00 -0.36 5.87
CA LEU A 198 6.22 0.99 6.37
C LEU A 198 7.19 1.04 7.55
N GLY A 199 7.84 -0.09 7.88
CA GLY A 199 8.79 -0.18 8.99
C GLY A 199 8.16 0.03 10.37
N ILE A 200 6.88 -0.33 10.52
CA ILE A 200 6.12 -0.18 11.76
C ILE A 200 5.76 -1.58 12.29
N ASP A 201 5.81 -1.76 13.59
CA ASP A 201 5.27 -2.96 14.22
C ASP A 201 3.77 -3.11 13.96
N TYR A 202 3.29 -4.36 14.00
CA TYR A 202 1.87 -4.61 13.88
C TYR A 202 1.10 -3.94 15.03
N ILE A 203 0.28 -2.98 14.66
CA ILE A 203 -0.64 -2.30 15.55
C ILE A 203 -2.05 -2.55 15.00
N PRO A 204 -2.95 -3.19 15.77
CA PRO A 204 -4.33 -3.32 15.35
C PRO A 204 -4.93 -1.93 15.11
N THR A 205 -5.17 -1.59 13.86
CA THR A 205 -5.67 -0.27 13.47
C THR A 205 -6.66 -0.39 12.33
N LYS A 206 -7.65 0.48 12.31
CA LYS A 206 -8.74 0.50 11.35
C LYS A 206 -9.12 1.92 10.98
N ALA A 207 -9.52 2.12 9.74
CA ALA A 207 -10.20 3.34 9.33
C ALA A 207 -11.61 3.40 9.95
N VAL A 208 -12.12 4.61 10.13
CA VAL A 208 -13.51 4.84 10.51
C VAL A 208 -14.22 5.46 9.31
N PHE A 209 -15.11 4.69 8.72
CA PHE A 209 -15.96 5.18 7.64
C PHE A 209 -17.20 5.88 8.20
N LYS A 210 -17.61 6.97 7.56
CA LYS A 210 -18.89 7.64 7.81
C LYS A 210 -19.63 7.72 6.49
N PRO A 211 -20.83 7.16 6.37
CA PRO A 211 -21.56 7.21 5.11
C PRO A 211 -21.92 8.65 4.76
N THR A 212 -21.86 8.94 3.46
CA THR A 212 -22.23 10.25 2.91
C THR A 212 -23.59 10.22 2.22
N GLU A 213 -24.09 9.02 1.92
CA GLU A 213 -25.34 8.79 1.23
C GLU A 213 -26.24 7.85 2.05
N PRO A 214 -27.56 8.00 1.95
CA PRO A 214 -28.49 7.06 2.55
C PRO A 214 -28.42 5.69 1.87
N PRO A 215 -29.05 4.65 2.45
CA PRO A 215 -29.17 3.36 1.78
C PRO A 215 -29.91 3.49 0.45
N VAL A 216 -29.53 2.66 -0.53
CA VAL A 216 -30.15 2.65 -1.89
C VAL A 216 -31.60 2.18 -1.87
N THR A 217 -32.04 1.57 -0.78
CA THR A 217 -33.40 1.06 -0.55
C THR A 217 -33.65 0.91 0.94
N ASP A 218 -34.92 0.98 1.35
CA ASP A 218 -35.36 0.70 2.73
C ASP A 218 -35.50 -0.81 3.01
N GLU A 219 -35.45 -1.65 1.98
CA GLU A 219 -35.52 -3.11 2.10
C GLU A 219 -34.15 -3.69 2.46
N PRO A 220 -34.07 -4.77 3.26
CA PRO A 220 -32.81 -5.46 3.53
C PRO A 220 -32.14 -5.92 2.25
N TYR A 221 -30.84 -5.66 2.11
CA TYR A 221 -30.11 -6.06 0.92
C TYR A 221 -28.69 -6.58 1.20
N VAL A 222 -28.21 -7.33 0.24
CA VAL A 222 -26.86 -7.92 0.20
C VAL A 222 -26.15 -7.42 -1.04
N CYS A 223 -24.89 -7.06 -0.91
CA CYS A 223 -24.01 -6.79 -2.05
C CYS A 223 -23.21 -8.03 -2.42
N ILE A 224 -23.05 -8.28 -3.70
CA ILE A 224 -22.19 -9.36 -4.22
C ILE A 224 -21.16 -8.81 -5.22
N SER A 225 -20.01 -9.49 -5.29
CA SER A 225 -18.99 -9.27 -6.32
C SER A 225 -18.46 -10.61 -6.81
N VAL A 226 -18.57 -10.84 -8.10
CA VAL A 226 -18.26 -12.13 -8.74
C VAL A 226 -16.96 -12.09 -9.54
N GLN A 227 -16.35 -10.89 -9.66
CA GLN A 227 -15.16 -10.65 -10.47
C GLN A 227 -13.89 -10.47 -9.61
N ALA A 228 -12.77 -10.91 -10.16
CA ALA A 228 -11.45 -10.69 -9.56
C ALA A 228 -10.40 -10.47 -10.65
N SER A 229 -9.23 -9.97 -10.27
CA SER A 229 -8.12 -9.64 -11.19
C SER A 229 -7.56 -10.84 -11.96
N ILE A 230 -7.71 -12.06 -11.45
CA ILE A 230 -7.24 -13.31 -12.07
C ILE A 230 -8.25 -14.42 -11.87
N ASN A 231 -8.32 -15.35 -12.85
CA ASN A 231 -9.27 -16.48 -12.85
C ASN A 231 -9.17 -17.37 -11.59
N ARG A 232 -7.98 -17.58 -11.05
CA ARG A 232 -7.77 -18.40 -9.84
C ARG A 232 -8.45 -17.86 -8.58
N LYS A 233 -8.80 -16.57 -8.57
CA LYS A 233 -9.58 -15.95 -7.51
C LYS A 233 -11.09 -16.08 -7.72
N CYS A 234 -11.51 -16.42 -8.93
CA CYS A 234 -12.93 -16.47 -9.31
C CYS A 234 -13.57 -17.80 -8.95
N TRP A 235 -14.79 -17.75 -8.46
CA TRP A 235 -15.59 -18.95 -8.23
C TRP A 235 -16.34 -19.33 -9.51
N LEU A 236 -15.81 -20.32 -10.23
CA LEU A 236 -16.27 -20.74 -11.56
C LEU A 236 -17.22 -21.95 -11.53
N TYR A 237 -17.82 -22.26 -10.37
CA TYR A 237 -18.80 -23.33 -10.30
C TYR A 237 -20.02 -22.98 -11.16
N PRO A 238 -20.39 -23.84 -12.15
CA PRO A 238 -21.48 -23.54 -13.07
C PRO A 238 -22.81 -23.28 -12.36
N GLY A 239 -23.42 -22.11 -12.58
CA GLY A 239 -24.66 -21.70 -11.95
C GLY A 239 -24.57 -21.41 -10.44
N GLY A 240 -23.36 -21.48 -9.85
CA GLY A 240 -23.21 -21.32 -8.42
C GLY A 240 -23.67 -19.95 -7.92
N TRP A 241 -23.31 -18.90 -8.61
CA TRP A 241 -23.74 -17.55 -8.25
C TRP A 241 -25.26 -17.34 -8.38
N ASP A 242 -25.89 -17.93 -9.41
CA ASP A 242 -27.34 -17.84 -9.58
C ASP A 242 -28.06 -18.55 -8.43
N ILE A 243 -27.58 -19.73 -8.02
CA ILE A 243 -28.08 -20.45 -6.84
C ILE A 243 -27.99 -19.60 -5.58
N VAL A 244 -26.86 -18.91 -5.37
CA VAL A 244 -26.67 -18.03 -4.21
C VAL A 244 -27.64 -16.86 -4.26
N VAL A 245 -27.82 -16.22 -5.41
CA VAL A 245 -28.74 -15.09 -5.58
C VAL A 245 -30.19 -15.53 -5.31
N ASP A 246 -30.62 -16.66 -5.88
CA ASP A 246 -31.96 -17.19 -5.67
C ASP A 246 -32.21 -17.55 -4.19
N TYR A 247 -31.21 -18.13 -3.52
CA TYR A 247 -31.30 -18.45 -2.11
C TYR A 247 -31.48 -17.18 -1.26
N LEU A 248 -30.70 -16.14 -1.52
CA LEU A 248 -30.79 -14.85 -0.80
C LEU A 248 -32.13 -14.15 -1.02
N LYS A 249 -32.64 -14.16 -2.26
CA LYS A 249 -33.97 -13.61 -2.59
C LYS A 249 -35.09 -14.38 -1.87
N ASN A 250 -34.97 -15.69 -1.77
CA ASN A 250 -35.93 -16.50 -1.02
C ASN A 250 -35.91 -16.23 0.48
N LEU A 251 -34.79 -15.71 1.02
CA LEU A 251 -34.70 -15.21 2.39
C LEU A 251 -35.23 -13.79 2.58
N GLY A 252 -35.66 -13.13 1.50
CA GLY A 252 -36.23 -11.78 1.54
C GLY A 252 -35.22 -10.65 1.31
N TYR A 253 -34.00 -10.96 0.89
CA TYR A 253 -33.00 -9.93 0.55
C TYR A 253 -33.13 -9.47 -0.89
N ARG A 254 -32.94 -8.18 -1.13
CA ARG A 254 -32.51 -7.69 -2.44
C ARG A 254 -31.02 -8.00 -2.62
N VAL A 255 -30.61 -8.31 -3.86
CA VAL A 255 -29.20 -8.68 -4.13
C VAL A 255 -28.63 -7.79 -5.21
N PHE A 256 -27.66 -6.96 -4.88
CA PHE A 256 -26.99 -6.06 -5.81
C PHE A 256 -25.61 -6.60 -6.22
N CYS A 257 -25.37 -6.73 -7.52
CA CYS A 257 -24.04 -6.99 -8.06
C CYS A 257 -23.31 -5.65 -8.26
N ILE A 258 -22.20 -5.46 -7.52
CA ILE A 258 -21.49 -4.18 -7.46
C ILE A 258 -20.13 -4.22 -8.15
N ASP A 259 -19.90 -5.15 -9.06
CA ASP A 259 -18.66 -5.27 -9.84
C ASP A 259 -18.42 -4.05 -10.75
N ARG A 260 -17.21 -3.93 -11.26
CA ARG A 260 -16.85 -2.87 -12.20
C ARG A 260 -17.51 -3.04 -13.56
N GLU A 261 -17.74 -4.29 -13.99
CA GLU A 261 -18.29 -4.62 -15.31
C GLU A 261 -19.41 -5.65 -15.17
N ALA A 262 -20.42 -5.58 -16.04
CA ALA A 262 -21.47 -6.59 -16.07
C ALA A 262 -20.97 -7.95 -16.59
N GLU A 263 -19.92 -7.93 -17.41
CA GLU A 263 -19.24 -9.10 -17.96
C GLU A 263 -17.73 -8.89 -17.95
N GLN A 264 -16.99 -9.85 -17.39
CA GLN A 264 -15.53 -9.90 -17.44
C GLN A 264 -15.11 -11.09 -18.32
N VAL A 265 -14.35 -10.81 -19.37
CA VAL A 265 -13.76 -11.81 -20.25
C VAL A 265 -12.26 -11.90 -19.96
N GLY A 266 -11.80 -13.11 -19.67
CA GLY A 266 -10.38 -13.41 -19.47
C GLY A 266 -9.95 -14.62 -20.33
N ASP A 267 -8.68 -15.00 -20.22
CA ASP A 267 -8.14 -16.14 -20.95
C ASP A 267 -8.81 -17.45 -20.51
N GLY A 268 -9.76 -17.92 -21.33
CA GLY A 268 -10.46 -19.18 -21.12
C GLY A 268 -11.62 -19.13 -20.11
N PHE A 269 -12.06 -17.96 -19.67
CA PHE A 269 -13.24 -17.81 -18.81
C PHE A 269 -14.04 -16.55 -19.13
N THR A 270 -15.33 -16.61 -18.82
CA THR A 270 -16.23 -15.46 -18.85
C THR A 270 -17.05 -15.46 -17.58
N ILE A 271 -17.07 -14.33 -16.89
CA ILE A 271 -17.87 -14.14 -15.68
C ILE A 271 -18.87 -13.04 -15.97
N ARG A 272 -20.14 -13.33 -15.71
CA ARG A 272 -21.24 -12.39 -15.88
C ARG A 272 -21.90 -12.09 -14.55
N LYS A 273 -22.50 -10.92 -14.49
CA LYS A 273 -23.45 -10.60 -13.43
C LYS A 273 -24.47 -11.74 -13.34
N PRO A 274 -24.72 -12.32 -12.15
CA PRO A 274 -25.70 -13.38 -11.96
C PRO A 274 -27.09 -12.96 -12.43
N GLU A 275 -27.83 -13.87 -13.05
CA GLU A 275 -29.22 -13.66 -13.38
C GLU A 275 -30.03 -13.47 -12.09
N GLY A 276 -30.91 -12.50 -12.07
CA GLY A 276 -31.70 -12.18 -10.86
C GLY A 276 -31.01 -11.23 -9.86
N ALA A 277 -29.72 -10.95 -9.94
CA ALA A 277 -29.09 -9.87 -9.20
C ALA A 277 -29.40 -8.52 -9.84
N GLU A 278 -29.72 -7.54 -9.01
CA GLU A 278 -29.89 -6.17 -9.45
C GLU A 278 -28.55 -5.58 -9.92
N ASP A 279 -28.60 -4.77 -10.96
CA ASP A 279 -27.42 -4.27 -11.61
C ASP A 279 -26.94 -2.95 -10.97
N PHE A 280 -25.80 -3.01 -10.33
CA PHE A 280 -25.01 -1.85 -9.92
C PHE A 280 -23.57 -2.00 -10.44
N THR A 281 -23.43 -2.65 -11.59
CA THR A 281 -22.12 -2.72 -12.25
C THR A 281 -21.81 -1.41 -12.96
N GLY A 282 -20.55 -1.19 -13.28
CA GLY A 282 -20.11 0.02 -13.99
C GLY A 282 -18.94 0.71 -13.31
N ASN A 283 -18.50 1.80 -13.89
CA ASN A 283 -17.38 2.60 -13.34
C ASN A 283 -17.88 3.61 -12.29
N HIS A 284 -18.56 3.11 -11.25
CA HIS A 284 -18.97 3.93 -10.12
C HIS A 284 -17.78 4.34 -9.25
N PRO A 285 -17.80 5.54 -8.66
CA PRO A 285 -16.85 5.94 -7.64
C PRO A 285 -16.79 4.92 -6.48
N LEU A 286 -15.60 4.72 -5.93
CA LEU A 286 -15.44 3.77 -4.82
C LEU A 286 -16.20 4.20 -3.57
N ILE A 287 -16.44 5.49 -3.42
CA ILE A 287 -17.24 6.04 -2.32
C ILE A 287 -18.70 5.62 -2.38
N GLU A 288 -19.29 5.53 -3.59
CA GLU A 288 -20.67 5.03 -3.76
C GLU A 288 -20.74 3.55 -3.36
N ARG A 289 -19.77 2.73 -3.78
CA ARG A 289 -19.68 1.33 -3.35
C ARG A 289 -19.47 1.19 -1.84
N ALA A 290 -18.67 2.06 -1.24
CA ALA A 290 -18.48 2.09 0.21
C ALA A 290 -19.77 2.43 0.96
N ASN A 291 -20.56 3.40 0.46
CA ASN A 291 -21.88 3.72 1.02
C ASN A 291 -22.86 2.54 0.90
N MET A 292 -22.93 1.90 -0.27
CA MET A 292 -23.77 0.71 -0.46
C MET A 292 -23.37 -0.41 0.50
N LEU A 293 -22.09 -0.70 0.63
CA LEU A 293 -21.59 -1.74 1.52
C LEU A 293 -21.83 -1.40 2.99
N TYR A 294 -21.72 -0.13 3.38
CA TYR A 294 -21.98 0.30 4.77
C TYR A 294 -23.42 -0.01 5.22
N HIS A 295 -24.37 0.13 4.32
CA HIS A 295 -25.80 -0.10 4.60
C HIS A 295 -26.27 -1.53 4.29
N ALA A 296 -25.43 -2.35 3.66
CA ALA A 296 -25.76 -3.74 3.35
C ALA A 296 -25.73 -4.62 4.60
N GLU A 297 -26.60 -5.61 4.67
CA GLU A 297 -26.60 -6.60 5.75
C GLU A 297 -25.28 -7.40 5.78
N PHE A 298 -24.77 -7.74 4.61
CA PHE A 298 -23.45 -8.33 4.41
C PHE A 298 -23.03 -8.30 2.94
N PHE A 299 -21.79 -8.63 2.70
CA PHE A 299 -21.19 -8.74 1.38
C PHE A 299 -20.74 -10.18 1.11
N ILE A 300 -21.01 -10.70 -0.08
CA ILE A 300 -20.44 -11.96 -0.58
C ILE A 300 -19.53 -11.64 -1.75
N GLY A 301 -18.28 -12.02 -1.67
CA GLY A 301 -17.32 -11.75 -2.73
C GLY A 301 -16.11 -12.68 -2.74
N LEU A 302 -15.11 -12.24 -3.44
CA LEU A 302 -13.87 -12.97 -3.69
C LEU A 302 -12.70 -12.27 -2.96
N SER A 303 -11.52 -12.87 -2.99
CA SER A 303 -10.28 -12.21 -2.57
C SER A 303 -9.96 -11.02 -3.52
N SER A 304 -10.62 -9.89 -3.28
CA SER A 304 -10.60 -8.71 -4.14
C SER A 304 -10.67 -7.41 -3.33
N GLY A 305 -10.47 -6.28 -4.01
CA GLY A 305 -10.52 -4.96 -3.39
C GLY A 305 -11.88 -4.61 -2.77
N LEU A 306 -12.99 -5.08 -3.33
CA LEU A 306 -14.33 -4.82 -2.79
C LEU A 306 -14.54 -5.49 -1.42
N SER A 307 -13.96 -6.67 -1.19
CA SER A 307 -13.95 -7.30 0.12
C SER A 307 -13.21 -6.47 1.16
N TRP A 308 -12.13 -5.80 0.76
CA TRP A 308 -11.40 -4.88 1.63
C TRP A 308 -12.15 -3.57 1.89
N ILE A 309 -12.94 -3.06 0.92
CA ILE A 309 -13.83 -1.93 1.19
C ILE A 309 -14.92 -2.37 2.18
N ALA A 310 -15.54 -3.53 1.96
CA ALA A 310 -16.56 -4.05 2.87
C ALA A 310 -16.03 -4.14 4.31
N ASP A 311 -14.82 -4.71 4.49
CA ASP A 311 -14.15 -4.75 5.79
C ASP A 311 -13.89 -3.33 6.37
N THR A 312 -13.48 -2.39 5.53
CA THR A 312 -13.18 -1.01 5.94
C THR A 312 -14.42 -0.29 6.47
N VAL A 313 -15.59 -0.56 5.90
CA VAL A 313 -16.86 0.07 6.30
C VAL A 313 -17.67 -0.75 7.32
N ASP A 314 -17.09 -1.75 7.94
CA ASP A 314 -17.73 -2.65 8.90
C ASP A 314 -18.86 -3.53 8.33
N CYS A 315 -18.94 -3.71 7.02
CA CYS A 315 -19.85 -4.66 6.40
C CYS A 315 -19.34 -6.09 6.64
N PRO A 316 -20.15 -7.00 7.19
CA PRO A 316 -19.76 -8.40 7.33
C PRO A 316 -19.45 -9.02 5.96
N VAL A 317 -18.38 -9.80 5.86
CA VAL A 317 -17.92 -10.39 4.60
C VAL A 317 -18.03 -11.91 4.64
N VAL A 318 -18.69 -12.48 3.64
CA VAL A 318 -18.56 -13.88 3.25
C VAL A 318 -17.64 -13.95 2.03
N MET A 319 -16.41 -14.44 2.21
CA MET A 319 -15.44 -14.53 1.14
C MET A 319 -15.34 -15.95 0.62
N ILE A 320 -15.59 -16.12 -0.68
CA ILE A 320 -15.37 -17.39 -1.39
C ILE A 320 -13.90 -17.45 -1.78
N CYS A 321 -13.14 -18.33 -1.12
CA CYS A 321 -11.69 -18.45 -1.26
C CYS A 321 -11.28 -19.75 -1.91
N GLY A 322 -10.91 -19.71 -3.19
CA GLY A 322 -10.20 -20.85 -3.82
C GLY A 322 -8.69 -20.64 -3.91
N PHE A 323 -8.25 -19.40 -3.71
CA PHE A 323 -6.85 -18.97 -3.88
C PHE A 323 -6.21 -18.55 -2.56
N SER A 324 -6.91 -17.77 -1.76
CA SER A 324 -6.38 -17.21 -0.51
C SER A 324 -6.62 -18.12 0.68
N GLN A 325 -5.73 -18.08 1.64
CA GLN A 325 -5.88 -18.75 2.92
C GLN A 325 -6.70 -17.87 3.88
N ASP A 326 -7.44 -18.49 4.79
CA ASP A 326 -8.30 -17.82 5.75
C ASP A 326 -7.54 -16.82 6.66
N TRP A 327 -6.35 -17.17 7.08
CA TRP A 327 -5.50 -16.34 7.92
C TRP A 327 -4.82 -15.19 7.15
N PHE A 328 -4.68 -15.28 5.82
CA PHE A 328 -3.95 -14.30 5.02
C PHE A 328 -4.77 -13.05 4.73
N GLU A 329 -6.01 -13.19 4.27
CA GLU A 329 -6.80 -12.04 3.81
C GLU A 329 -7.35 -11.21 4.96
N PHE A 330 -8.06 -11.84 5.90
CA PHE A 330 -8.88 -11.15 6.88
C PHE A 330 -8.62 -11.53 8.33
N TYR A 331 -7.47 -12.01 8.65
CA TYR A 331 -7.16 -12.31 10.04
C TYR A 331 -6.83 -11.04 10.84
N THR A 332 -7.84 -10.42 11.41
CA THR A 332 -7.68 -9.32 12.35
C THR A 332 -8.55 -9.52 13.59
N PRO A 333 -8.10 -9.10 14.78
CA PRO A 333 -8.84 -9.31 16.03
C PRO A 333 -10.11 -8.45 16.16
N TYR A 334 -10.33 -7.47 15.30
CA TYR A 334 -11.47 -6.54 15.36
C TYR A 334 -12.45 -6.68 14.20
N ARG A 335 -12.34 -7.72 13.41
CA ARG A 335 -13.32 -7.99 12.34
C ARG A 335 -14.61 -8.51 12.92
N VAL A 336 -15.71 -7.94 12.43
CA VAL A 336 -17.03 -8.21 12.95
C VAL A 336 -17.42 -9.65 12.59
N ALA A 337 -17.93 -10.00 11.49
CA ALA A 337 -18.48 -11.32 11.23
C ALA A 337 -18.05 -11.89 9.86
N ASN A 338 -16.75 -11.90 9.62
CA ASN A 338 -16.24 -12.40 8.35
C ASN A 338 -16.18 -13.93 8.32
N ARG A 339 -16.55 -14.51 7.19
CA ARG A 339 -16.51 -15.94 6.90
C ARG A 339 -15.74 -16.19 5.62
N LEU A 340 -14.91 -17.22 5.65
CA LEU A 340 -14.21 -17.73 4.48
C LEU A 340 -14.83 -19.08 4.12
N VAL A 341 -15.11 -19.30 2.85
CA VAL A 341 -15.78 -20.48 2.32
C VAL A 341 -14.97 -21.07 1.17
#